data_86429bda4517ecf179b65507127c9d70
#
_entry.id   86429bda4517ecf179b65507127c9d70
#
_cell.length_a   1.000
_cell.length_b   1.000
_cell.length_c   1.000
_cell.angle_alpha   90.00
_cell.angle_beta   90.00
_cell.angle_gamma   90.00
#
_symmetry.space_group_name_H-M   'P 1'
#
loop_
_entity.id
_entity.type
_entity.pdbx_description
1 polymer ?
#
loop_
_entity_poly.entity_id
_entity_poly.type
_entity_poly.pdbx_seq_one_letter_code
_entity_poly.pdbx_strand_id
1 'polypeptide(L)'
;DNTLTLALRQVANLSAGKVLTGGSLALAVPVLKNNGLLQVGGDLTLTGDSLDNSGDISARTLTLHHSGAQTHNAGAKLQAQLEAVLSAATLTNNGSVLADRLSLTSDTLVNGGQLQGTKQLDITTTTAGNSGKLLTDGALTVKASSLNNGGTLQGEAINLTGDSADNS
;
A
#
# COMPACT_ATOMS: atom_id res chain seq x y z
N ASP A 1 -0.29 -24.48 -11.40
CA ASP A 1 -0.68 -23.17 -10.83
C ASP A 1 -1.86 -23.36 -9.90
N ASN A 2 -1.62 -23.18 -8.60
CA ASN A 2 -2.69 -23.23 -7.61
C ASN A 2 -3.13 -21.81 -7.32
N THR A 3 -4.18 -21.33 -8.01
CA THR A 3 -4.82 -20.04 -7.73
C THR A 3 -6.09 -20.28 -6.94
N LEU A 4 -6.18 -19.67 -5.76
CA LEU A 4 -7.43 -19.62 -5.00
C LEU A 4 -8.16 -18.32 -5.33
N THR A 5 -9.36 -18.42 -5.86
CA THR A 5 -10.23 -17.27 -6.11
C THR A 5 -11.46 -17.37 -5.22
N LEU A 6 -11.70 -16.36 -4.38
CA LEU A 6 -12.85 -16.27 -3.50
C LEU A 6 -13.68 -15.04 -3.87
N ALA A 7 -14.97 -15.23 -4.11
CA ALA A 7 -15.95 -14.17 -4.37
C ALA A 7 -16.93 -14.08 -3.19
N LEU A 8 -16.66 -13.21 -2.23
CA LEU A 8 -17.44 -13.03 -1.00
C LEU A 8 -17.86 -11.57 -0.86
N ARG A 9 -18.89 -11.26 -0.08
CA ARG A 9 -19.30 -9.88 0.21
C ARG A 9 -18.36 -9.19 1.22
N GLN A 10 -17.81 -9.97 2.13
CA GLN A 10 -16.84 -9.50 3.14
C GLN A 10 -15.93 -10.65 3.51
N VAL A 11 -14.65 -10.33 3.72
CA VAL A 11 -13.68 -11.23 4.34
C VAL A 11 -13.10 -10.55 5.57
N ALA A 12 -13.08 -11.28 6.69
CA ALA A 12 -12.41 -10.85 7.92
C ALA A 12 -11.40 -11.92 8.35
N ASN A 13 -10.11 -11.59 8.28
CA ASN A 13 -9.04 -12.41 8.84
C ASN A 13 -8.74 -11.88 10.25
N LEU A 14 -9.11 -12.64 11.27
CA LEU A 14 -8.98 -12.23 12.67
C LEU A 14 -7.53 -12.30 13.14
N SER A 15 -7.22 -11.72 14.30
CA SER A 15 -5.85 -11.56 14.81
C SER A 15 -5.04 -12.86 14.95
N ALA A 16 -5.69 -14.00 15.20
CA ALA A 16 -5.07 -15.32 15.19
C ALA A 16 -5.22 -16.05 13.85
N GLY A 17 -5.96 -15.45 12.89
CA GLY A 17 -6.22 -16.03 11.58
C GLY A 17 -4.97 -16.02 10.70
N LYS A 18 -4.83 -17.11 9.92
CA LYS A 18 -3.74 -17.24 8.95
C LYS A 18 -4.30 -17.71 7.62
N VAL A 19 -4.07 -16.95 6.57
CA VAL A 19 -4.33 -17.34 5.19
C VAL A 19 -2.99 -17.54 4.52
N LEU A 20 -2.65 -18.80 4.22
CA LEU A 20 -1.33 -19.17 3.71
C LEU A 20 -1.50 -19.92 2.39
N THR A 21 -0.78 -19.51 1.37
CA THR A 21 -0.68 -20.26 0.10
C THR A 21 0.72 -20.13 -0.48
N GLY A 22 1.24 -21.22 -1.04
CA GLY A 22 2.50 -21.22 -1.79
C GLY A 22 2.36 -20.68 -3.23
N GLY A 23 1.14 -20.67 -3.76
CA GLY A 23 0.83 -20.12 -5.08
C GLY A 23 0.37 -18.68 -5.04
N SER A 24 -0.34 -18.24 -6.08
CA SER A 24 -0.98 -16.92 -6.15
C SER A 24 -2.38 -16.93 -5.54
N LEU A 25 -2.85 -15.78 -5.09
CA LEU A 25 -4.18 -15.60 -4.50
C LEU A 25 -4.84 -14.35 -5.10
N ALA A 26 -6.07 -14.51 -5.56
CA ALA A 26 -6.92 -13.41 -5.97
C ALA A 26 -8.18 -13.38 -5.10
N LEU A 27 -8.43 -12.25 -4.44
CA LEU A 27 -9.64 -12.00 -3.65
C LEU A 27 -10.37 -10.79 -4.24
N ALA A 28 -11.61 -11.01 -4.68
CA ALA A 28 -12.50 -9.94 -5.12
C ALA A 28 -13.62 -9.81 -4.07
N VAL A 29 -13.44 -8.89 -3.13
CA VAL A 29 -14.38 -8.70 -2.01
C VAL A 29 -14.63 -7.23 -1.75
N PRO A 30 -15.89 -6.77 -1.66
CA PRO A 30 -16.19 -5.37 -1.38
C PRO A 30 -15.48 -4.86 -0.13
N VAL A 31 -15.47 -5.62 0.95
CA VAL A 31 -14.85 -5.23 2.21
C VAL A 31 -13.90 -6.31 2.70
N LEU A 32 -12.61 -5.97 2.81
CA LEU A 32 -11.60 -6.83 3.42
C LEU A 32 -11.07 -6.21 4.72
N LYS A 33 -11.13 -6.99 5.81
CA LYS A 33 -10.48 -6.67 7.07
C LYS A 33 -9.42 -7.72 7.37
N ASN A 34 -8.17 -7.30 7.52
CA ASN A 34 -7.08 -8.18 7.89
C ASN A 34 -6.45 -7.75 9.21
N ASN A 35 -6.69 -8.52 10.26
CA ASN A 35 -6.03 -8.36 11.57
C ASN A 35 -5.01 -9.47 11.83
N GLY A 36 -4.94 -10.48 10.96
CA GLY A 36 -4.07 -11.64 11.07
C GLY A 36 -2.98 -11.66 10.02
N LEU A 37 -2.54 -12.85 9.66
CA LEU A 37 -1.52 -13.07 8.63
C LEU A 37 -2.18 -13.48 7.31
N LEU A 38 -1.86 -12.77 6.23
CA LEU A 38 -2.13 -13.15 4.86
C LEU A 38 -0.78 -13.28 4.14
N GLN A 39 -0.35 -14.52 3.90
CA GLN A 39 0.94 -14.80 3.26
C GLN A 39 0.75 -15.61 1.99
N VAL A 40 1.27 -15.08 0.89
CA VAL A 40 1.16 -15.62 -0.45
C VAL A 40 2.56 -15.78 -1.04
N GLY A 41 2.92 -16.98 -1.46
CA GLY A 41 4.23 -17.24 -2.07
C GLY A 41 4.37 -16.68 -3.49
N GLY A 42 3.26 -16.57 -4.21
CA GLY A 42 3.14 -15.98 -5.54
C GLY A 42 2.62 -14.54 -5.51
N ASP A 43 1.78 -14.22 -6.48
CA ASP A 43 1.18 -12.91 -6.64
C ASP A 43 -0.11 -12.80 -5.84
N LEU A 44 -0.32 -11.70 -5.12
CA LEU A 44 -1.55 -11.39 -4.42
C LEU A 44 -2.26 -10.24 -5.11
N THR A 45 -3.51 -10.48 -5.47
CA THR A 45 -4.41 -9.45 -6.00
C THR A 45 -5.63 -9.32 -5.09
N LEU A 46 -5.84 -8.14 -4.54
CA LEU A 46 -7.03 -7.80 -3.74
C LEU A 46 -7.78 -6.68 -4.45
N THR A 47 -9.06 -6.91 -4.72
CA THR A 47 -9.93 -5.91 -5.35
C THR A 47 -11.24 -5.77 -4.57
N GLY A 48 -11.76 -4.56 -4.50
CA GLY A 48 -13.02 -4.29 -3.79
C GLY A 48 -13.27 -2.81 -3.56
N ASP A 49 -14.09 -2.53 -2.55
CA ASP A 49 -14.42 -1.15 -2.19
C ASP A 49 -13.48 -0.65 -1.09
N SER A 50 -13.14 -1.50 -0.11
CA SER A 50 -12.28 -1.08 1.00
C SER A 50 -11.42 -2.20 1.57
N LEU A 51 -10.22 -1.79 2.03
CA LEU A 51 -9.30 -2.60 2.81
C LEU A 51 -8.99 -1.91 4.14
N ASP A 52 -9.18 -2.64 5.24
CA ASP A 52 -8.71 -2.26 6.58
C ASP A 52 -7.69 -3.31 7.05
N ASN A 53 -6.42 -2.92 7.08
CA ASN A 53 -5.33 -3.81 7.46
C ASN A 53 -4.67 -3.37 8.77
N SER A 54 -4.78 -4.22 9.77
CA SER A 54 -4.08 -4.11 11.06
C SER A 54 -3.09 -5.24 11.29
N GLY A 55 -3.04 -6.23 10.37
CA GLY A 55 -2.16 -7.39 10.43
C GLY A 55 -1.06 -7.35 9.36
N ASP A 56 -0.53 -8.51 9.07
CA ASP A 56 0.54 -8.69 8.10
C ASP A 56 0.00 -9.21 6.77
N ILE A 57 0.40 -8.57 5.67
CA ILE A 57 0.15 -9.02 4.31
C ILE A 57 1.49 -9.14 3.61
N SER A 58 1.80 -10.32 3.05
CA SER A 58 3.05 -10.53 2.31
C SER A 58 2.85 -11.37 1.07
N ALA A 59 3.55 -11.01 -0.02
CA ALA A 59 3.52 -11.73 -1.28
C ALA A 59 4.80 -11.48 -2.09
N ARG A 60 4.96 -12.19 -3.22
CA ARG A 60 6.00 -11.88 -4.20
C ARG A 60 5.71 -10.57 -4.91
N THR A 61 4.50 -10.40 -5.42
CA THR A 61 3.96 -9.13 -5.91
C THR A 61 2.61 -8.85 -5.26
N LEU A 62 2.30 -7.58 -5.05
CA LEU A 62 1.04 -7.11 -4.45
C LEU A 62 0.33 -6.18 -5.42
N THR A 63 -0.93 -6.47 -5.72
CA THR A 63 -1.83 -5.57 -6.43
C THR A 63 -3.07 -5.35 -5.58
N LEU A 64 -3.20 -4.16 -5.01
CA LEU A 64 -4.32 -3.76 -4.18
C LEU A 64 -5.09 -2.65 -4.89
N HIS A 65 -6.32 -2.95 -5.30
CA HIS A 65 -7.17 -1.99 -6.01
C HIS A 65 -8.53 -1.88 -5.31
N HIS A 66 -8.78 -0.73 -4.68
CA HIS A 66 -10.01 -0.44 -3.97
C HIS A 66 -10.63 0.86 -4.47
N SER A 67 -11.94 0.86 -4.74
CA SER A 67 -12.65 2.04 -5.23
C SER A 67 -12.82 3.14 -4.16
N GLY A 68 -12.80 2.76 -2.87
CA GLY A 68 -12.95 3.65 -1.73
C GLY A 68 -11.67 3.74 -0.90
N ALA A 69 -11.76 3.39 0.38
CA ALA A 69 -10.67 3.57 1.32
C ALA A 69 -9.76 2.33 1.44
N GLN A 70 -8.46 2.58 1.49
CA GLN A 70 -7.44 1.62 1.86
C GLN A 70 -6.68 2.13 3.08
N THR A 71 -6.76 1.40 4.18
CA THR A 71 -6.15 1.80 5.45
C THR A 71 -5.18 0.73 5.94
N HIS A 72 -3.95 1.14 6.24
CA HIS A 72 -2.95 0.33 6.93
C HIS A 72 -2.70 0.96 8.29
N ASN A 73 -3.17 0.29 9.34
CA ASN A 73 -3.14 0.80 10.71
C ASN A 73 -1.72 0.73 11.32
N ALA A 74 -1.52 1.41 12.44
CA ALA A 74 -0.26 1.37 13.16
C ALA A 74 0.11 -0.08 13.54
N GLY A 75 1.34 -0.48 13.23
CA GLY A 75 1.83 -1.85 13.41
C GLY A 75 1.54 -2.81 12.27
N ALA A 76 0.63 -2.47 11.35
CA ALA A 76 0.37 -3.27 10.16
C ALA A 76 1.59 -3.31 9.23
N LYS A 77 1.80 -4.46 8.58
CA LYS A 77 2.86 -4.63 7.58
C LYS A 77 2.28 -5.07 6.26
N LEU A 78 2.72 -4.42 5.21
CA LEU A 78 2.47 -4.78 3.84
C LEU A 78 3.82 -4.97 3.15
N GLN A 79 4.13 -6.18 2.70
CA GLN A 79 5.44 -6.50 2.14
C GLN A 79 5.31 -7.22 0.81
N ALA A 80 5.89 -6.66 -0.24
CA ALA A 80 6.14 -7.34 -1.50
C ALA A 80 7.64 -7.56 -1.70
N GLN A 81 8.01 -8.71 -2.26
CA GLN A 81 9.42 -8.97 -2.58
C GLN A 81 9.88 -8.16 -3.79
N LEU A 82 9.01 -7.97 -4.78
CA LEU A 82 9.34 -7.31 -6.04
C LEU A 82 8.58 -6.00 -6.20
N GLU A 83 7.27 -6.06 -6.32
CA GLU A 83 6.45 -4.91 -6.66
C GLU A 83 5.18 -4.86 -5.83
N ALA A 84 4.85 -3.66 -5.37
CA ALA A 84 3.55 -3.36 -4.79
C ALA A 84 2.88 -2.21 -5.56
N VAL A 85 1.68 -2.47 -6.05
CA VAL A 85 0.80 -1.48 -6.69
C VAL A 85 -0.42 -1.29 -5.81
N LEU A 86 -0.59 -0.08 -5.29
CA LEU A 86 -1.72 0.28 -4.44
C LEU A 86 -2.55 1.37 -5.12
N SER A 87 -3.85 1.15 -5.22
CA SER A 87 -4.78 2.11 -5.80
C SER A 87 -6.05 2.21 -4.96
N ALA A 88 -6.44 3.42 -4.58
CA ALA A 88 -7.64 3.70 -3.78
C ALA A 88 -8.08 5.16 -3.95
N ALA A 89 -9.35 5.49 -3.69
CA ALA A 89 -9.74 6.89 -3.61
C ALA A 89 -9.03 7.57 -2.43
N THR A 90 -9.00 6.92 -1.26
CA THR A 90 -8.24 7.41 -0.10
C THR A 90 -7.30 6.32 0.39
N LEU A 91 -6.01 6.64 0.46
CA LEU A 91 -4.99 5.76 1.01
C LEU A 91 -4.44 6.37 2.31
N THR A 92 -4.64 5.65 3.42
CA THR A 92 -4.09 6.01 4.73
C THR A 92 -3.08 4.96 5.17
N ASN A 93 -1.84 5.36 5.40
CA ASN A 93 -0.79 4.49 5.92
C ASN A 93 -0.25 4.99 7.24
N ASN A 94 -0.49 4.26 8.32
CA ASN A 94 0.11 4.44 9.63
C ASN A 94 1.03 3.26 10.01
N GLY A 95 1.11 2.25 9.13
CA GLY A 95 1.94 1.07 9.26
C GLY A 95 3.23 1.16 8.43
N SER A 96 3.67 0.01 7.96
CA SER A 96 4.84 -0.12 7.09
C SER A 96 4.46 -0.80 5.78
N VAL A 97 4.77 -0.15 4.66
CA VAL A 97 4.67 -0.71 3.31
C VAL A 97 6.07 -0.78 2.72
N LEU A 98 6.47 -1.99 2.30
CA LEU A 98 7.80 -2.26 1.75
C LEU A 98 7.70 -3.07 0.46
N ALA A 99 8.42 -2.64 -0.57
CA ALA A 99 8.63 -3.38 -1.82
C ALA A 99 9.97 -2.99 -2.46
N ASP A 100 10.42 -3.71 -3.48
CA ASP A 100 11.51 -3.23 -4.34
C ASP A 100 11.02 -2.00 -5.13
N ARG A 101 9.86 -2.12 -5.77
CA ARG A 101 9.18 -1.04 -6.44
C ARG A 101 7.81 -0.83 -5.80
N LEU A 102 7.55 0.37 -5.34
CA LEU A 102 6.28 0.75 -4.74
C LEU A 102 5.62 1.84 -5.56
N SER A 103 4.44 1.56 -6.06
CA SER A 103 3.61 2.51 -6.82
C SER A 103 2.27 2.73 -6.13
N LEU A 104 1.93 3.99 -5.88
CA LEU A 104 0.67 4.39 -5.26
C LEU A 104 -0.08 5.37 -6.15
N THR A 105 -1.39 5.12 -6.30
CA THR A 105 -2.30 6.03 -6.97
C THR A 105 -3.54 6.27 -6.11
N SER A 106 -3.88 7.53 -5.82
CA SER A 106 -5.05 7.87 -5.01
C SER A 106 -5.55 9.28 -5.31
N ASP A 107 -6.76 9.63 -4.88
CA ASP A 107 -7.17 11.02 -4.83
C ASP A 107 -6.55 11.70 -3.59
N THR A 108 -6.53 10.99 -2.46
CA THR A 108 -5.93 11.47 -1.21
C THR A 108 -4.98 10.44 -0.63
N LEU A 109 -3.75 10.86 -0.33
CA LEU A 109 -2.76 10.09 0.42
C LEU A 109 -2.52 10.74 1.78
N VAL A 110 -2.63 9.95 2.86
CA VAL A 110 -2.21 10.32 4.21
C VAL A 110 -1.19 9.32 4.70
N ASN A 111 0.07 9.73 4.84
CA ASN A 111 1.13 8.87 5.34
C ASN A 111 1.63 9.35 6.70
N GLY A 112 1.30 8.62 7.75
CA GLY A 112 1.86 8.76 9.11
C GLY A 112 2.88 7.68 9.44
N GLY A 113 2.99 6.64 8.60
CA GLY A 113 3.89 5.50 8.76
C GLY A 113 5.09 5.55 7.82
N GLN A 114 5.46 4.38 7.30
CA GLN A 114 6.56 4.25 6.35
C GLN A 114 6.08 3.68 5.02
N LEU A 115 6.40 4.37 3.94
CA LEU A 115 6.30 3.89 2.56
C LEU A 115 7.71 3.77 2.01
N GLN A 116 8.12 2.55 1.62
CA GLN A 116 9.47 2.30 1.13
C GLN A 116 9.46 1.45 -0.13
N GLY A 117 10.02 2.00 -1.19
CA GLY A 117 10.39 1.25 -2.37
C GLY A 117 11.92 1.20 -2.47
N THR A 118 12.57 0.06 -2.21
CA THR A 118 14.04 0.02 -2.13
C THR A 118 14.71 0.50 -3.42
N LYS A 119 14.11 0.22 -4.58
CA LYS A 119 14.63 0.67 -5.89
C LYS A 119 13.90 1.90 -6.44
N GLN A 120 12.61 2.04 -6.12
CA GLN A 120 11.78 3.10 -6.67
C GLN A 120 10.53 3.29 -5.83
N LEU A 121 10.16 4.54 -5.58
CA LEU A 121 8.90 4.92 -4.95
C LEU A 121 8.20 5.97 -5.83
N ASP A 122 7.06 5.59 -6.40
CA ASP A 122 6.22 6.46 -7.23
C ASP A 122 4.88 6.71 -6.55
N ILE A 123 4.51 7.97 -6.40
CA ILE A 123 3.25 8.41 -5.82
C ILE A 123 2.57 9.35 -6.81
N THR A 124 1.32 9.03 -7.16
CA THR A 124 0.44 9.89 -7.95
C THR A 124 -0.85 10.11 -7.19
N THR A 125 -1.14 11.35 -6.81
CA THR A 125 -2.31 11.69 -6.02
C THR A 125 -2.75 13.14 -6.27
N THR A 126 -3.98 13.50 -5.92
CA THR A 126 -4.39 14.90 -5.94
C THR A 126 -3.85 15.63 -4.70
N THR A 127 -4.00 15.02 -3.52
CA THR A 127 -3.53 15.60 -2.26
C THR A 127 -2.67 14.60 -1.51
N ALA A 128 -1.47 15.01 -1.11
CA ALA A 128 -0.56 14.21 -0.30
C ALA A 128 -0.24 14.90 1.02
N GLY A 129 -0.48 14.21 2.14
CA GLY A 129 -0.02 14.56 3.47
C GLY A 129 0.99 13.52 3.96
N ASN A 130 2.22 13.93 4.26
CA ASN A 130 3.25 13.06 4.82
C ASN A 130 3.77 13.60 6.14
N SER A 131 3.45 12.95 7.23
CA SER A 131 4.06 13.16 8.55
C SER A 131 5.00 12.02 8.94
N GLY A 132 5.03 10.95 8.13
CA GLY A 132 5.86 9.77 8.29
C GLY A 132 7.10 9.80 7.39
N LYS A 133 7.35 8.69 6.71
CA LYS A 133 8.55 8.50 5.89
C LYS A 133 8.19 8.01 4.50
N LEU A 134 8.74 8.67 3.48
CA LEU A 134 8.76 8.23 2.08
C LEU A 134 10.22 7.94 1.73
N LEU A 135 10.59 6.68 1.56
CA LEU A 135 11.98 6.24 1.47
C LEU A 135 12.22 5.42 0.20
N THR A 136 13.34 5.67 -0.44
CA THR A 136 13.89 4.81 -1.49
C THR A 136 15.40 4.97 -1.55
N ASP A 137 16.11 3.94 -2.01
CA ASP A 137 17.54 4.04 -2.34
C ASP A 137 17.73 4.57 -3.77
N GLY A 138 16.69 4.54 -4.61
CA GLY A 138 16.68 5.07 -5.97
C GLY A 138 15.88 6.36 -6.12
N ALA A 139 15.02 6.45 -7.14
CA ALA A 139 14.22 7.63 -7.40
C ALA A 139 12.92 7.66 -6.58
N LEU A 140 12.67 8.75 -5.88
CA LEU A 140 11.39 9.12 -5.29
C LEU A 140 10.68 10.09 -6.23
N THR A 141 9.52 9.70 -6.75
CA THR A 141 8.67 10.57 -7.55
C THR A 141 7.35 10.81 -6.84
N VAL A 142 7.00 12.06 -6.60
CA VAL A 142 5.70 12.46 -6.08
C VAL A 142 5.04 13.42 -7.05
N LYS A 143 3.93 12.99 -7.65
CA LYS A 143 3.05 13.82 -8.47
C LYS A 143 1.79 14.10 -7.69
N ALA A 144 1.62 15.33 -7.22
CA ALA A 144 0.47 15.74 -6.41
C ALA A 144 0.10 17.19 -6.72
N SER A 145 -1.19 17.51 -6.87
CA SER A 145 -1.58 18.93 -6.98
C SER A 145 -1.20 19.69 -5.71
N SER A 146 -1.29 19.03 -4.54
CA SER A 146 -0.84 19.60 -3.27
C SER A 146 -0.08 18.56 -2.45
N LEU A 147 1.13 18.90 -2.04
CA LEU A 147 1.96 18.11 -1.12
C LEU A 147 2.21 18.91 0.18
N ASN A 148 1.83 18.33 1.32
CA ASN A 148 2.22 18.81 2.64
C ASN A 148 3.15 17.77 3.28
N ASN A 149 4.43 18.12 3.47
CA ASN A 149 5.42 17.24 4.05
C ASN A 149 5.95 17.80 5.37
N GLY A 150 5.49 17.26 6.48
CA GLY A 150 6.08 17.44 7.82
C GLY A 150 6.97 16.26 8.25
N GLY A 151 7.21 15.30 7.36
CA GLY A 151 7.99 14.10 7.62
C GLY A 151 9.27 14.02 6.81
N THR A 152 9.68 12.80 6.46
CA THR A 152 10.92 12.54 5.73
C THR A 152 10.64 12.16 4.29
N LEU A 153 11.33 12.78 3.36
CA LEU A 153 11.48 12.37 1.97
C LEU A 153 12.95 11.98 1.75
N GLN A 154 13.22 10.76 1.28
CA GLN A 154 14.58 10.29 1.04
C GLN A 154 14.65 9.49 -0.26
N GLY A 155 15.62 9.78 -1.09
CA GLY A 155 15.94 9.07 -2.33
C GLY A 155 17.26 9.57 -2.91
N GLU A 156 17.85 8.79 -3.80
CA GLU A 156 19.01 9.25 -4.59
C GLU A 156 18.62 10.46 -5.47
N ALA A 157 17.42 10.42 -6.03
CA ALA A 157 16.78 11.52 -6.73
C ALA A 157 15.37 11.75 -6.18
N ILE A 158 14.99 13.00 -5.96
CA ILE A 158 13.64 13.38 -5.50
C ILE A 158 13.01 14.28 -6.56
N ASN A 159 11.94 13.80 -7.18
CA ASN A 159 11.17 14.50 -8.18
C ASN A 159 9.78 14.85 -7.63
N LEU A 160 9.54 16.11 -7.37
CA LEU A 160 8.25 16.61 -6.92
C LEU A 160 7.59 17.40 -8.08
N THR A 161 6.36 17.05 -8.42
CA THR A 161 5.60 17.72 -9.47
C THR A 161 4.18 18.01 -8.99
N GLY A 162 3.72 19.24 -9.16
CA GLY A 162 2.38 19.68 -8.76
C GLY A 162 2.26 21.20 -8.68
N ASP A 163 1.14 21.67 -8.12
CA ASP A 163 0.83 23.10 -8.05
C ASP A 163 1.41 23.74 -6.77
N SER A 164 1.46 22.98 -5.68
CA SER A 164 1.99 23.44 -4.39
C SER A 164 2.70 22.34 -3.62
N ALA A 165 3.82 22.71 -2.98
CA ALA A 165 4.50 21.83 -2.02
C ALA A 165 4.91 22.66 -0.81
N ASP A 166 4.51 22.20 0.38
CA ASP A 166 4.94 22.72 1.68
C ASP A 166 5.82 21.65 2.35
N ASN A 167 6.98 22.07 2.81
CA ASN A 167 7.94 21.22 3.50
C ASN A 167 8.35 21.93 4.81
N SER A 168 7.66 21.61 5.88
CA SER A 168 7.81 22.26 7.20
C SER A 168 8.59 21.39 8.18
#